data_16397bf561d2f80bd1c1840d4fef1320
#
_entry.id   16397bf561d2f80bd1c1840d4fef1320
#
_cell.length_a   1.000
_cell.length_b   1.000
_cell.length_c   1.000
_cell.angle_alpha   90.00
_cell.angle_beta   90.00
_cell.angle_gamma   90.00
#
_symmetry.space_group_name_H-M   'P 1'
#
loop_
_entity.id
_entity.type
_entity.pdbx_description
1 polymer ?
#
loop_
_entity_poly.entity_id
_entity_poly.type
_entity_poly.pdbx_seq_one_letter_code
_entity_poly.pdbx_strand_id
1 'polypeptide(L)'
;MLDKQIGGDFLDLNTLLARLGVETPCTAEPFRNAEDGESYEVWKIATPEGSLVLKPAKEYEAEVYTTFLSGTPGYAPQLLGVTRQEERTWLLLEYIDGEDLRFCTREKLKIALDALIAMQSQWWEKPGYKDAAFSLEKARPGRIRRGEDLDNPALQKAYEMYLRYFETLPRTLCHEDLLPFNILVSRDRAVLIDWEYAGMQPYLSSLARLIAHGEAGEDAFFHMKEEDRAFAIDYYYSNLPMKKGIRYEEYRKALDAFLLYEYCEWVMLGVRYGDRESPRYQRYLSLALDHIQKNTFKEENKNGNES
;
A
#
# COMPACT_ATOMS: atom_id res chain seq x y z
N MET A 1 -32.85 -13.66 -9.46
CA MET A 1 -32.79 -12.95 -8.17
C MET A 1 -31.41 -13.23 -7.57
N LEU A 2 -30.61 -12.17 -7.45
CA LEU A 2 -29.25 -12.24 -6.89
C LEU A 2 -29.29 -11.78 -5.42
N ASP A 3 -30.10 -12.44 -4.60
CA ASP A 3 -30.18 -12.12 -3.17
C ASP A 3 -29.23 -12.99 -2.39
N LYS A 4 -28.29 -12.41 -1.67
CA LYS A 4 -27.38 -13.12 -0.77
C LYS A 4 -27.49 -12.55 0.64
N GLN A 5 -27.56 -13.46 1.63
CA GLN A 5 -27.49 -13.11 3.04
C GLN A 5 -26.04 -12.88 3.45
N ILE A 6 -25.73 -11.68 3.92
CA ILE A 6 -24.42 -11.32 4.47
C ILE A 6 -24.69 -10.69 5.84
N GLY A 7 -24.22 -11.33 6.90
CA GLY A 7 -24.23 -10.76 8.25
C GLY A 7 -25.58 -10.34 8.84
N GLY A 8 -26.69 -11.01 8.46
CA GLY A 8 -28.03 -10.73 9.01
C GLY A 8 -28.91 -9.79 8.16
N ASP A 9 -28.35 -9.03 7.24
CA ASP A 9 -29.08 -8.17 6.31
C ASP A 9 -29.03 -8.72 4.89
N PHE A 10 -30.16 -8.65 4.16
CA PHE A 10 -30.22 -9.04 2.76
C PHE A 10 -29.66 -7.91 1.89
N LEU A 11 -28.46 -8.11 1.33
CA LEU A 11 -27.93 -7.21 0.31
C LEU A 11 -28.74 -7.39 -0.99
N ASP A 12 -29.55 -6.40 -1.33
CA ASP A 12 -30.24 -6.36 -2.62
C ASP A 12 -29.29 -5.82 -3.71
N LEU A 13 -28.51 -6.74 -4.28
CA LEU A 13 -27.56 -6.44 -5.35
C LEU A 13 -28.26 -5.85 -6.60
N ASN A 14 -29.48 -6.24 -6.89
CA ASN A 14 -30.19 -5.72 -8.07
C ASN A 14 -30.54 -4.24 -7.90
N THR A 15 -31.06 -3.86 -6.76
CA THR A 15 -31.32 -2.44 -6.45
C THR A 15 -30.04 -1.63 -6.42
N LEU A 16 -28.94 -2.18 -5.88
CA LEU A 16 -27.65 -1.51 -5.82
C LEU A 16 -27.07 -1.26 -7.22
N LEU A 17 -27.06 -2.28 -8.07
CA LEU A 17 -26.60 -2.19 -9.45
C LEU A 17 -27.45 -1.23 -10.29
N ALA A 18 -28.77 -1.26 -10.14
CA ALA A 18 -29.66 -0.33 -10.82
C ALA A 18 -29.39 1.14 -10.44
N ARG A 19 -29.11 1.43 -9.15
CA ARG A 19 -28.70 2.78 -8.70
C ARG A 19 -27.37 3.24 -9.29
N LEU A 20 -26.49 2.29 -9.62
CA LEU A 20 -25.19 2.54 -10.26
C LEU A 20 -25.27 2.57 -11.79
N GLY A 21 -26.49 2.43 -12.37
CA GLY A 21 -26.71 2.48 -13.79
C GLY A 21 -26.29 1.21 -14.55
N VAL A 22 -26.11 0.09 -13.82
CA VAL A 22 -25.82 -1.20 -14.47
C VAL A 22 -27.11 -1.85 -14.92
N GLU A 23 -27.24 -1.99 -16.24
CA GLU A 23 -28.42 -2.61 -16.83
C GLU A 23 -28.38 -4.15 -16.74
N THR A 24 -29.55 -4.76 -16.72
CA THR A 24 -29.70 -6.22 -16.81
C THR A 24 -29.83 -6.69 -18.26
N PRO A 25 -29.40 -7.91 -18.61
CA PRO A 25 -28.95 -8.98 -17.71
C PRO A 25 -27.48 -8.84 -17.29
N CYS A 26 -27.22 -9.07 -15.99
CA CYS A 26 -25.88 -9.19 -15.45
C CYS A 26 -25.80 -10.37 -14.46
N THR A 27 -24.59 -10.88 -14.24
CA THR A 27 -24.32 -11.86 -13.19
C THR A 27 -23.32 -11.31 -12.19
N ALA A 28 -23.43 -11.68 -10.92
CA ALA A 28 -22.53 -11.25 -9.85
C ALA A 28 -21.90 -12.47 -9.20
N GLU A 29 -20.58 -12.51 -9.17
CA GLU A 29 -19.78 -13.56 -8.53
C GLU A 29 -18.89 -12.93 -7.46
N PRO A 30 -18.91 -13.39 -6.20
CA PRO A 30 -18.02 -12.88 -5.18
C PRO A 30 -16.58 -13.32 -5.45
N PHE A 31 -15.63 -12.44 -5.22
CA PHE A 31 -14.24 -12.85 -5.14
C PHE A 31 -14.03 -13.73 -3.91
N ARG A 32 -13.10 -14.68 -4.02
CA ARG A 32 -12.76 -15.62 -2.95
C ARG A 32 -11.30 -15.47 -2.58
N ASN A 33 -11.04 -15.58 -1.28
CA ASN A 33 -9.68 -15.70 -0.79
C ASN A 33 -9.09 -17.05 -1.29
N ALA A 34 -7.90 -16.97 -1.87
CA ALA A 34 -7.23 -18.16 -2.41
C ALA A 34 -6.72 -19.12 -1.31
N GLU A 35 -6.53 -18.62 -0.08
CA GLU A 35 -5.97 -19.39 1.03
C GLU A 35 -7.02 -20.25 1.76
N ASP A 36 -8.19 -19.69 2.04
CA ASP A 36 -9.25 -20.32 2.83
C ASP A 36 -10.56 -20.55 2.06
N GLY A 37 -10.68 -19.98 0.85
CA GLY A 37 -11.87 -20.03 0.00
C GLY A 37 -13.04 -19.18 0.49
N GLU A 38 -12.86 -18.39 1.54
CA GLU A 38 -13.89 -17.46 2.01
C GLU A 38 -14.21 -16.40 0.98
N SER A 39 -15.46 -15.99 0.92
CA SER A 39 -15.90 -14.95 -0.02
C SER A 39 -15.65 -13.56 0.55
N TYR A 40 -15.01 -12.72 -0.23
CA TYR A 40 -14.97 -11.28 0.07
C TYR A 40 -16.31 -10.61 -0.19
N GLU A 41 -16.58 -9.50 0.48
CA GLU A 41 -17.67 -8.57 0.11
C GLU A 41 -17.32 -7.73 -1.13
N VAL A 42 -16.73 -8.38 -2.13
CA VAL A 42 -16.34 -7.78 -3.41
C VAL A 42 -16.84 -8.70 -4.51
N TRP A 43 -17.50 -8.15 -5.51
CA TRP A 43 -18.13 -8.93 -6.58
C TRP A 43 -17.58 -8.54 -7.96
N LYS A 44 -17.34 -9.55 -8.78
CA LYS A 44 -17.22 -9.39 -10.22
C LYS A 44 -18.61 -9.37 -10.82
N ILE A 45 -18.93 -8.29 -11.51
CA ILE A 45 -20.19 -8.10 -12.22
C ILE A 45 -19.92 -8.30 -13.70
N ALA A 46 -20.47 -9.37 -14.30
CA ALA A 46 -20.36 -9.59 -15.73
C ALA A 46 -21.59 -8.99 -16.44
N THR A 47 -21.33 -8.10 -17.39
CA THR A 47 -22.32 -7.44 -18.24
C THR A 47 -22.05 -7.75 -19.70
N PRO A 48 -22.98 -7.47 -20.65
CA PRO A 48 -22.73 -7.62 -22.07
C PRO A 48 -21.53 -6.79 -22.60
N GLU A 49 -21.24 -5.65 -21.96
CA GLU A 49 -20.17 -4.74 -22.31
C GLU A 49 -18.81 -5.13 -21.71
N GLY A 50 -18.80 -6.00 -20.71
CA GLY A 50 -17.57 -6.43 -20.02
C GLY A 50 -17.78 -6.70 -18.54
N SER A 51 -16.68 -6.85 -17.84
CA SER A 51 -16.70 -7.10 -16.40
C SER A 51 -16.42 -5.82 -15.59
N LEU A 52 -17.06 -5.70 -14.43
CA LEU A 52 -16.93 -4.59 -13.48
C LEU A 52 -16.64 -5.17 -12.10
N VAL A 53 -16.20 -4.32 -11.16
CA VAL A 53 -16.04 -4.67 -9.75
C VAL A 53 -16.99 -3.82 -8.91
N LEU A 54 -17.78 -4.49 -8.07
CA LEU A 54 -18.62 -3.85 -7.05
C LEU A 54 -18.05 -4.17 -5.68
N LYS A 55 -17.77 -3.16 -4.87
CA LYS A 55 -17.27 -3.34 -3.50
C LYS A 55 -17.81 -2.27 -2.55
N PRO A 56 -17.96 -2.59 -1.25
CA PRO A 56 -18.14 -1.56 -0.24
C PRO A 56 -16.82 -0.78 -0.08
N ALA A 57 -16.93 0.54 0.02
CA ALA A 57 -15.81 1.37 0.38
C ALA A 57 -15.45 1.18 1.85
N LYS A 58 -14.18 0.99 2.13
CA LYS A 58 -13.64 0.93 3.48
C LYS A 58 -12.92 2.23 3.82
N GLU A 59 -12.82 2.53 5.12
CA GLU A 59 -12.07 3.67 5.66
C GLU A 59 -12.18 4.93 4.78
N TYR A 60 -11.08 5.36 4.18
CA TYR A 60 -11.01 6.55 3.33
C TYR A 60 -11.20 6.27 1.83
N GLU A 61 -11.47 5.04 1.42
CA GLU A 61 -11.42 4.64 0.00
C GLU A 61 -12.32 5.47 -0.91
N ALA A 62 -13.57 5.74 -0.50
CA ALA A 62 -14.48 6.57 -1.30
C ALA A 62 -13.96 8.00 -1.46
N GLU A 63 -13.36 8.58 -0.42
CA GLU A 63 -12.73 9.90 -0.47
C GLU A 63 -11.51 9.89 -1.41
N VAL A 64 -10.68 8.82 -1.37
CA VAL A 64 -9.53 8.66 -2.27
C VAL A 64 -9.97 8.63 -3.72
N TYR A 65 -10.95 7.81 -4.07
CA TYR A 65 -11.44 7.73 -5.45
C TYR A 65 -12.01 9.05 -5.96
N THR A 66 -12.75 9.77 -5.15
CA THR A 66 -13.37 11.04 -5.56
C THR A 66 -12.38 12.22 -5.57
N THR A 67 -11.38 12.20 -4.69
CA THR A 67 -10.43 13.32 -4.53
C THR A 67 -9.19 13.15 -5.41
N PHE A 68 -8.59 11.96 -5.43
CA PHE A 68 -7.30 11.74 -6.07
C PHE A 68 -7.38 10.96 -7.38
N LEU A 69 -8.35 10.05 -7.51
CA LEU A 69 -8.42 9.11 -8.62
C LEU A 69 -9.52 9.44 -9.64
N SER A 70 -10.21 10.58 -9.46
CA SER A 70 -11.17 11.08 -10.45
C SER A 70 -10.45 11.44 -11.76
N GLY A 71 -10.99 11.03 -12.92
CA GLY A 71 -10.43 11.37 -14.23
C GLY A 71 -9.49 10.33 -14.83
N THR A 72 -9.63 9.06 -14.46
CA THR A 72 -8.91 7.91 -15.06
C THR A 72 -7.38 8.02 -15.03
N PRO A 73 -6.77 8.06 -13.87
CA PRO A 73 -5.32 8.03 -13.79
C PRO A 73 -4.84 6.63 -14.16
N GLY A 74 -4.22 6.34 -15.22
CA GLY A 74 -3.87 5.00 -15.69
C GLY A 74 -3.28 4.00 -14.69
N TYR A 75 -2.94 4.45 -13.48
CA TYR A 75 -2.41 3.65 -12.36
C TYR A 75 -3.47 3.16 -11.34
N ALA A 76 -4.74 3.46 -11.52
CA ALA A 76 -5.83 2.99 -10.64
C ALA A 76 -7.03 2.54 -11.48
N PRO A 77 -7.93 1.66 -10.95
CA PRO A 77 -9.18 1.34 -11.61
C PRO A 77 -10.03 2.60 -11.78
N GLN A 78 -10.71 2.72 -12.92
CA GLN A 78 -11.65 3.81 -13.14
C GLN A 78 -12.82 3.69 -12.17
N LEU A 79 -13.17 4.80 -11.49
CA LEU A 79 -14.41 4.91 -10.75
C LEU A 79 -15.57 5.14 -11.73
N LEU A 80 -16.49 4.19 -11.81
CA LEU A 80 -17.66 4.22 -12.72
C LEU A 80 -18.91 4.72 -12.01
N GLY A 81 -19.01 4.51 -10.69
CA GLY A 81 -20.12 4.98 -9.91
C GLY A 81 -19.92 4.86 -8.42
N VAL A 82 -20.60 5.70 -7.67
CA VAL A 82 -20.68 5.67 -6.21
C VAL A 82 -22.15 5.74 -5.80
N THR A 83 -22.54 4.89 -4.90
CA THR A 83 -23.89 4.97 -4.31
C THR A 83 -23.84 4.63 -2.82
N ARG A 84 -24.90 4.98 -2.11
CA ARG A 84 -25.06 4.64 -0.69
C ARG A 84 -26.27 3.76 -0.51
N GLN A 85 -26.07 2.63 0.17
CA GLN A 85 -27.17 1.78 0.60
C GLN A 85 -27.00 1.54 2.10
N GLU A 86 -28.04 1.84 2.86
CA GLU A 86 -28.00 1.86 4.32
C GLU A 86 -26.89 2.80 4.82
N GLU A 87 -25.98 2.31 5.66
CA GLU A 87 -24.86 3.10 6.17
C GLU A 87 -23.56 2.88 5.38
N ARG A 88 -23.60 2.07 4.29
CA ARG A 88 -22.42 1.71 3.50
C ARG A 88 -22.36 2.48 2.20
N THR A 89 -21.19 2.95 1.86
CA THR A 89 -20.88 3.50 0.54
C THR A 89 -20.37 2.37 -0.36
N TRP A 90 -20.86 2.31 -1.58
CA TRP A 90 -20.52 1.30 -2.59
C TRP A 90 -19.85 1.95 -3.78
N LEU A 91 -18.80 1.29 -4.26
CA LEU A 91 -18.02 1.69 -5.42
C LEU A 91 -18.25 0.70 -6.56
N LEU A 92 -18.52 1.23 -7.75
CA LEU A 92 -18.47 0.49 -9.01
C LEU A 92 -17.19 0.89 -9.74
N LEU A 93 -16.33 -0.08 -9.98
CA LEU A 93 -15.00 0.12 -10.53
C LEU A 93 -14.78 -0.68 -11.81
N GLU A 94 -13.85 -0.23 -12.63
CA GLU A 94 -13.29 -1.00 -13.73
C GLU A 94 -12.76 -2.35 -13.22
N TYR A 95 -13.08 -3.44 -13.93
CA TYR A 95 -12.43 -4.73 -13.70
C TYR A 95 -11.10 -4.78 -14.43
N ILE A 96 -10.05 -5.13 -13.73
CA ILE A 96 -8.70 -5.27 -14.29
C ILE A 96 -8.41 -6.76 -14.50
N ASP A 97 -8.26 -7.15 -15.76
CA ASP A 97 -7.77 -8.48 -16.12
C ASP A 97 -6.24 -8.47 -16.13
N GLY A 98 -5.65 -8.81 -15.00
CA GLY A 98 -4.21 -8.76 -14.76
C GLY A 98 -3.76 -9.77 -13.72
N GLU A 99 -2.47 -9.99 -13.65
CA GLU A 99 -1.81 -10.82 -12.65
C GLU A 99 -1.20 -9.95 -11.55
N ASP A 100 -1.31 -10.39 -10.30
CA ASP A 100 -0.66 -9.69 -9.20
C ASP A 100 0.87 -9.90 -9.19
N LEU A 101 1.55 -9.16 -8.29
CA LEU A 101 3.00 -9.23 -8.15
C LEU A 101 3.48 -10.26 -7.12
N ARG A 102 2.64 -11.17 -6.62
CA ARG A 102 3.09 -12.22 -5.70
C ARG A 102 4.23 -13.06 -6.29
N PHE A 103 4.15 -13.33 -7.58
CA PHE A 103 5.26 -13.91 -8.36
C PHE A 103 5.94 -12.80 -9.16
N CYS A 104 6.78 -12.04 -8.47
CA CYS A 104 7.44 -10.88 -9.02
C CYS A 104 8.47 -11.27 -10.08
N THR A 105 8.38 -10.68 -11.27
CA THR A 105 9.46 -10.67 -12.25
C THR A 105 9.95 -9.24 -12.42
N ARG A 106 11.18 -9.07 -12.92
CA ARG A 106 11.75 -7.74 -13.15
C ARG A 106 10.91 -6.88 -14.10
N GLU A 107 10.33 -7.51 -15.13
CA GLU A 107 9.47 -6.84 -16.09
C GLU A 107 8.19 -6.31 -15.42
N LYS A 108 7.49 -7.16 -14.66
CA LYS A 108 6.29 -6.75 -13.92
C LYS A 108 6.63 -5.68 -12.88
N LEU A 109 7.73 -5.85 -12.15
CA LEU A 109 8.19 -4.90 -11.14
C LEU A 109 8.47 -3.52 -11.76
N LYS A 110 9.12 -3.49 -12.93
CA LYS A 110 9.37 -2.24 -13.66
C LYS A 110 8.07 -1.53 -14.01
N ILE A 111 7.08 -2.23 -14.55
CA ILE A 111 5.77 -1.65 -14.91
C ILE A 111 5.05 -1.12 -13.66
N ALA A 112 5.14 -1.85 -12.53
CA ALA A 112 4.58 -1.41 -11.25
C ALA A 112 5.26 -0.14 -10.71
N LEU A 113 6.59 -0.08 -10.82
CA LEU A 113 7.36 1.11 -10.41
C LEU A 113 7.06 2.32 -11.30
N ASP A 114 6.86 2.12 -12.61
CA ASP A 114 6.45 3.19 -13.53
C ASP A 114 5.08 3.75 -13.13
N ALA A 115 4.12 2.91 -12.75
CA ALA A 115 2.82 3.34 -12.25
C ALA A 115 2.92 4.10 -10.92
N LEU A 116 3.75 3.62 -9.98
CA LEU A 116 4.02 4.29 -8.71
C LEU A 116 4.65 5.67 -8.93
N ILE A 117 5.66 5.76 -9.80
CA ILE A 117 6.35 7.02 -10.13
C ILE A 117 5.39 7.99 -10.82
N ALA A 118 4.55 7.53 -11.74
CA ALA A 118 3.55 8.36 -12.41
C ALA A 118 2.55 8.96 -11.42
N MET A 119 2.01 8.13 -10.51
CA MET A 119 1.13 8.56 -9.43
C MET A 119 1.79 9.63 -8.56
N GLN A 120 2.97 9.35 -8.05
CA GLN A 120 3.66 10.25 -7.14
C GLN A 120 4.10 11.55 -7.82
N SER A 121 4.51 11.50 -9.08
CA SER A 121 4.86 12.68 -9.86
C SER A 121 3.68 13.62 -10.06
N GLN A 122 2.48 13.08 -10.25
CA GLN A 122 1.25 13.86 -10.41
C GLN A 122 0.88 14.62 -9.14
N TRP A 123 1.18 14.05 -7.95
CA TRP A 123 0.71 14.54 -6.67
C TRP A 123 1.81 15.13 -5.79
N TRP A 124 3.04 15.25 -6.30
CA TRP A 124 4.19 15.72 -5.54
C TRP A 124 3.97 17.11 -4.94
N GLU A 125 3.98 17.17 -3.60
CA GLU A 125 3.80 18.40 -2.80
C GLU A 125 2.62 19.28 -3.27
N LYS A 126 1.58 18.65 -3.82
CA LYS A 126 0.45 19.36 -4.39
C LYS A 126 -0.35 20.07 -3.28
N PRO A 127 -0.51 21.41 -3.34
CA PRO A 127 -1.21 22.15 -2.30
C PRO A 127 -2.71 21.83 -2.32
N GLY A 128 -3.38 21.99 -1.17
CA GLY A 128 -4.83 21.84 -1.05
C GLY A 128 -5.31 20.41 -0.71
N TYR A 129 -4.40 19.42 -0.69
CA TYR A 129 -4.75 18.01 -0.42
C TYR A 129 -4.12 17.45 0.86
N LYS A 130 -3.49 18.33 1.65
CA LYS A 130 -2.68 17.95 2.81
C LYS A 130 -3.45 17.12 3.84
N ASP A 131 -4.72 17.43 4.06
CA ASP A 131 -5.57 16.80 5.09
C ASP A 131 -6.58 15.81 4.51
N ALA A 132 -6.55 15.57 3.18
CA ALA A 132 -7.49 14.69 2.50
C ALA A 132 -7.16 13.21 2.74
N ALA A 133 -8.18 12.38 2.80
CA ALA A 133 -8.09 10.93 3.00
C ALA A 133 -7.17 10.55 4.19
N PHE A 134 -6.40 9.47 4.12
CA PHE A 134 -5.47 9.05 5.16
C PHE A 134 -4.15 9.83 5.08
N SER A 135 -4.22 11.14 5.32
CA SER A 135 -3.07 12.04 5.30
C SER A 135 -2.06 11.75 6.42
N LEU A 136 -0.86 12.34 6.30
CA LEU A 136 0.20 12.22 7.32
C LEU A 136 -0.32 12.63 8.71
N GLU A 137 -1.11 13.69 8.81
CA GLU A 137 -1.66 14.18 10.08
C GLU A 137 -2.57 13.13 10.75
N LYS A 138 -3.35 12.39 9.95
CA LYS A 138 -4.21 11.29 10.44
C LYS A 138 -3.38 10.04 10.79
N ALA A 139 -2.34 9.75 10.01
CA ALA A 139 -1.47 8.59 10.24
C ALA A 139 -0.52 8.77 11.45
N ARG A 140 -0.06 10.02 11.69
CA ARG A 140 0.98 10.35 12.67
C ARG A 140 0.74 9.80 14.08
N PRO A 141 -0.43 9.94 14.72
CA PRO A 141 -0.65 9.40 16.06
C PRO A 141 -0.46 7.88 16.13
N GLY A 142 -0.89 7.17 15.10
CA GLY A 142 -0.71 5.72 14.97
C GLY A 142 0.77 5.35 14.80
N ARG A 143 1.52 6.11 14.01
CA ARG A 143 2.96 5.89 13.81
C ARG A 143 3.75 6.09 15.10
N ILE A 144 3.47 7.13 15.88
CA ILE A 144 4.10 7.38 17.17
C ILE A 144 3.81 6.23 18.15
N ARG A 145 2.54 5.85 18.29
CA ARG A 145 2.14 4.75 19.19
C ARG A 145 2.82 3.43 18.85
N ARG A 146 3.00 3.13 17.57
CA ARG A 146 3.73 1.91 17.14
C ARG A 146 5.17 1.89 17.63
N GLY A 147 5.86 3.05 17.64
CA GLY A 147 7.20 3.15 18.19
C GLY A 147 7.23 2.94 19.71
N GLU A 148 6.23 3.46 20.42
CA GLU A 148 6.08 3.28 21.89
C GLU A 148 5.77 1.82 22.25
N ASP A 149 5.02 1.10 21.40
CA ASP A 149 4.68 -0.31 21.61
C ASP A 149 5.87 -1.28 21.36
N LEU A 150 6.98 -0.82 20.78
CA LEU A 150 8.19 -1.63 20.64
C LEU A 150 8.84 -1.82 22.01
N ASP A 151 9.08 -3.05 22.40
CA ASP A 151 9.70 -3.40 23.69
C ASP A 151 11.23 -3.59 23.63
N ASN A 152 11.84 -3.28 22.48
CA ASN A 152 13.29 -3.34 22.28
C ASN A 152 13.89 -1.93 22.16
N PRO A 153 14.78 -1.52 23.11
CA PRO A 153 15.33 -0.16 23.13
C PRO A 153 16.14 0.21 21.87
N ALA A 154 16.82 -0.75 21.24
CA ALA A 154 17.57 -0.49 20.02
C ALA A 154 16.63 -0.20 18.84
N LEU A 155 15.52 -0.94 18.74
CA LEU A 155 14.49 -0.67 17.74
C LEU A 155 13.77 0.64 18.02
N GLN A 156 13.43 0.96 19.27
CA GLN A 156 12.83 2.25 19.61
C GLN A 156 13.70 3.42 19.17
N LYS A 157 15.01 3.38 19.51
CA LYS A 157 15.95 4.43 19.10
C LYS A 157 16.07 4.55 17.57
N ALA A 158 16.12 3.44 16.85
CA ALA A 158 16.19 3.46 15.40
C ALA A 158 14.86 3.95 14.77
N TYR A 159 13.73 3.62 15.38
CA TYR A 159 12.41 4.06 14.96
C TYR A 159 12.19 5.58 15.07
N GLU A 160 12.85 6.26 16.02
CA GLU A 160 12.84 7.74 16.12
C GLU A 160 13.38 8.40 14.84
N MET A 161 14.33 7.76 14.16
CA MET A 161 14.83 8.28 12.87
C MET A 161 13.78 8.15 11.78
N TYR A 162 13.02 7.05 11.75
CA TYR A 162 11.87 6.92 10.86
C TYR A 162 10.87 8.05 11.10
N LEU A 163 10.50 8.34 12.36
CA LEU A 163 9.56 9.41 12.66
C LEU A 163 10.05 10.78 12.20
N ARG A 164 11.36 11.07 12.31
CA ARG A 164 11.93 12.31 11.77
C ARG A 164 11.79 12.40 10.24
N TYR A 165 12.13 11.34 9.51
CA TYR A 165 11.93 11.30 8.05
C TYR A 165 10.44 11.35 7.68
N PHE A 166 9.59 10.66 8.41
CA PHE A 166 8.14 10.68 8.21
C PHE A 166 7.56 12.10 8.27
N GLU A 167 8.08 12.95 9.15
CA GLU A 167 7.63 14.34 9.29
C GLU A 167 8.25 15.32 8.29
N THR A 168 9.45 15.03 7.78
CA THR A 168 10.26 16.00 7.05
C THR A 168 10.40 15.75 5.56
N LEU A 169 10.16 14.52 5.09
CA LEU A 169 10.26 14.21 3.66
C LEU A 169 9.12 14.85 2.85
N PRO A 170 9.39 15.15 1.56
CA PRO A 170 8.37 15.60 0.62
C PRO A 170 7.17 14.64 0.59
N ARG A 171 5.97 15.23 0.47
CA ARG A 171 4.71 14.48 0.45
C ARG A 171 4.16 14.32 -0.96
N THR A 172 3.57 13.19 -1.18
CA THR A 172 2.84 12.89 -2.41
C THR A 172 1.69 11.94 -2.09
N LEU A 173 0.84 11.64 -3.07
CA LEU A 173 -0.11 10.55 -2.91
C LEU A 173 0.65 9.24 -2.73
N CYS A 174 0.38 8.57 -1.61
CA CYS A 174 0.89 7.25 -1.29
C CYS A 174 -0.27 6.29 -1.05
N HIS A 175 -0.07 5.03 -1.41
CA HIS A 175 -1.08 3.99 -1.29
C HIS A 175 -1.20 3.46 0.15
N GLU A 176 -0.10 3.51 0.91
CA GLU A 176 0.06 3.06 2.32
C GLU A 176 -0.14 1.55 2.57
N ASP A 177 -0.77 0.83 1.66
CA ASP A 177 -0.84 -0.63 1.68
C ASP A 177 -0.45 -1.25 0.33
N LEU A 178 0.66 -0.75 -0.24
CA LEU A 178 1.17 -1.20 -1.55
C LEU A 178 1.89 -2.55 -1.44
N LEU A 179 1.15 -3.58 -1.05
CA LEU A 179 1.63 -4.94 -1.07
C LEU A 179 1.58 -5.51 -2.50
N PRO A 180 2.42 -6.51 -2.85
CA PRO A 180 2.47 -7.07 -4.20
C PRO A 180 1.13 -7.56 -4.74
N PHE A 181 0.22 -8.03 -3.92
CA PHE A 181 -1.11 -8.45 -4.34
C PHE A 181 -2.10 -7.30 -4.59
N ASN A 182 -1.75 -6.08 -4.17
CA ASN A 182 -2.51 -4.85 -4.45
C ASN A 182 -2.06 -4.16 -5.74
N ILE A 183 -1.26 -4.86 -6.56
CA ILE A 183 -0.81 -4.38 -7.86
C ILE A 183 -1.17 -5.42 -8.93
N LEU A 184 -2.03 -5.05 -9.86
CA LEU A 184 -2.39 -5.89 -10.99
C LEU A 184 -1.65 -5.42 -12.24
N VAL A 185 -0.86 -6.32 -12.83
CA VAL A 185 -0.15 -6.05 -14.09
C VAL A 185 -0.90 -6.69 -15.24
N SER A 186 -1.35 -5.87 -16.19
CA SER A 186 -2.04 -6.27 -17.41
C SER A 186 -1.28 -5.75 -18.62
N ARG A 187 -0.62 -6.62 -19.35
CA ARG A 187 0.24 -6.29 -20.50
C ARG A 187 1.34 -5.29 -20.11
N ASP A 188 1.19 -4.02 -20.46
CA ASP A 188 2.16 -2.93 -20.27
C ASP A 188 1.71 -1.91 -19.19
N ARG A 189 0.62 -2.19 -18.49
CA ARG A 189 0.01 -1.33 -17.48
C ARG A 189 -0.03 -2.01 -16.12
N ALA A 190 0.36 -1.31 -15.06
CA ALA A 190 0.08 -1.70 -13.68
C ALA A 190 -1.02 -0.82 -13.10
N VAL A 191 -1.92 -1.46 -12.37
CA VAL A 191 -3.05 -0.82 -11.70
C VAL A 191 -2.99 -1.16 -10.22
N LEU A 192 -2.97 -0.14 -9.38
CA LEU A 192 -2.98 -0.25 -7.93
C LEU A 192 -4.42 -0.36 -7.46
N ILE A 193 -4.72 -1.32 -6.60
CA ILE A 193 -6.08 -1.60 -6.07
C ILE A 193 -6.08 -1.54 -4.54
N ASP A 194 -7.27 -1.44 -3.94
CA ASP A 194 -7.47 -1.39 -2.48
C ASP A 194 -6.89 -0.13 -1.81
N TRP A 195 -7.47 1.01 -2.15
CA TRP A 195 -7.01 2.36 -1.80
C TRP A 195 -7.47 2.86 -0.43
N GLU A 196 -7.86 1.99 0.49
CA GLU A 196 -8.51 2.35 1.75
C GLU A 196 -7.65 3.23 2.69
N TYR A 197 -6.32 3.13 2.61
CA TYR A 197 -5.37 3.89 3.44
C TYR A 197 -4.56 4.93 2.67
N ALA A 198 -4.94 5.23 1.45
CA ALA A 198 -4.18 6.18 0.64
C ALA A 198 -4.38 7.63 1.08
N GLY A 199 -3.34 8.45 0.89
CA GLY A 199 -3.37 9.87 1.21
C GLY A 199 -2.03 10.55 0.96
N MET A 200 -1.94 11.82 1.34
CA MET A 200 -0.70 12.61 1.20
C MET A 200 0.28 12.23 2.30
N GLN A 201 1.25 11.37 1.96
CA GLN A 201 2.24 10.76 2.84
C GLN A 201 3.66 11.00 2.32
N PRO A 202 4.72 10.73 3.11
CA PRO A 202 6.09 10.79 2.62
C PRO A 202 6.30 9.83 1.44
N TYR A 203 6.96 10.32 0.39
CA TYR A 203 7.06 9.61 -0.90
C TYR A 203 7.66 8.19 -0.84
N LEU A 204 8.40 7.87 0.23
CA LEU A 204 9.02 6.55 0.41
C LEU A 204 8.08 5.49 1.00
N SER A 205 6.95 5.89 1.58
CA SER A 205 6.01 4.95 2.23
C SER A 205 5.59 3.80 1.31
N SER A 206 5.09 4.12 0.12
CA SER A 206 4.62 3.09 -0.82
C SER A 206 5.74 2.22 -1.38
N LEU A 207 6.92 2.79 -1.66
CA LEU A 207 8.06 2.00 -2.13
C LEU A 207 8.53 1.02 -1.06
N ALA A 208 8.69 1.49 0.18
CA ALA A 208 9.10 0.64 1.29
C ALA A 208 8.12 -0.52 1.50
N ARG A 209 6.81 -0.25 1.50
CA ARG A 209 5.76 -1.26 1.62
C ARG A 209 5.85 -2.32 0.52
N LEU A 210 6.09 -1.91 -0.73
CA LEU A 210 6.22 -2.83 -1.86
C LEU A 210 7.38 -3.80 -1.72
N ILE A 211 8.54 -3.31 -1.25
CA ILE A 211 9.79 -4.09 -1.30
C ILE A 211 10.23 -4.70 0.03
N ALA A 212 9.58 -4.33 1.16
CA ALA A 212 10.02 -4.77 2.48
C ALA A 212 9.83 -6.27 2.73
N HIS A 213 8.78 -6.87 2.16
CA HIS A 213 8.32 -8.21 2.52
C HIS A 213 8.67 -9.29 1.47
N GLY A 214 9.47 -8.95 0.46
CA GLY A 214 9.91 -9.88 -0.57
C GLY A 214 10.86 -10.93 -0.03
N GLU A 215 10.69 -12.17 -0.48
CA GLU A 215 11.50 -13.33 -0.13
C GLU A 215 11.92 -14.11 -1.36
N ALA A 216 13.00 -14.87 -1.22
CA ALA A 216 13.36 -15.92 -2.17
C ALA A 216 12.92 -17.29 -1.60
N GLY A 217 12.25 -18.10 -2.41
CA GLY A 217 11.82 -19.45 -2.02
C GLY A 217 10.43 -19.78 -2.54
N GLU A 218 10.13 -21.08 -2.68
CA GLU A 218 8.85 -21.53 -3.23
C GLU A 218 7.67 -21.27 -2.29
N ASP A 219 7.92 -21.28 -0.97
CA ASP A 219 6.92 -21.06 0.08
C ASP A 219 6.79 -19.58 0.48
N ALA A 220 7.50 -18.67 -0.21
CA ALA A 220 7.42 -17.26 0.10
C ALA A 220 6.05 -16.68 -0.27
N PHE A 221 5.46 -15.93 0.66
CA PHE A 221 4.19 -15.25 0.42
C PHE A 221 4.31 -14.20 -0.71
N PHE A 222 5.49 -13.56 -0.82
CA PHE A 222 5.87 -12.69 -1.93
C PHE A 222 7.22 -13.11 -2.47
N HIS A 223 7.27 -13.49 -3.74
CA HIS A 223 8.50 -13.87 -4.39
C HIS A 223 9.19 -12.64 -4.98
N MET A 224 10.13 -12.05 -4.23
CA MET A 224 11.00 -11.00 -4.72
C MET A 224 12.44 -11.35 -4.36
N LYS A 225 13.29 -11.50 -5.36
CA LYS A 225 14.71 -11.74 -5.16
C LYS A 225 15.42 -10.47 -4.71
N GLU A 226 16.54 -10.62 -3.99
CA GLU A 226 17.35 -9.48 -3.53
C GLU A 226 17.83 -8.58 -4.70
N GLU A 227 18.18 -9.19 -5.83
CA GLU A 227 18.56 -8.46 -7.05
C GLU A 227 17.41 -7.65 -7.66
N ASP A 228 16.17 -8.09 -7.51
CA ASP A 228 14.99 -7.34 -7.96
C ASP A 228 14.64 -6.23 -6.98
N ARG A 229 14.84 -6.47 -5.68
CA ARG A 229 14.74 -5.42 -4.65
C ARG A 229 15.77 -4.32 -4.89
N ALA A 230 17.06 -4.69 -5.11
CA ALA A 230 18.10 -3.73 -5.43
C ALA A 230 17.77 -2.93 -6.70
N PHE A 231 17.31 -3.63 -7.74
CA PHE A 231 16.82 -2.98 -8.97
C PHE A 231 15.69 -1.99 -8.68
N ALA A 232 14.68 -2.36 -7.89
CA ALA A 232 13.57 -1.48 -7.56
C ALA A 232 14.04 -0.17 -6.90
N ILE A 233 14.96 -0.28 -5.95
CA ILE A 233 15.54 0.86 -5.23
C ILE A 233 16.23 1.83 -6.19
N ASP A 234 17.09 1.31 -7.06
CA ASP A 234 17.89 2.12 -7.99
C ASP A 234 17.02 2.67 -9.13
N TYR A 235 16.12 1.85 -9.65
CA TYR A 235 15.20 2.24 -10.71
C TYR A 235 14.27 3.37 -10.27
N TYR A 236 13.66 3.22 -9.09
CA TYR A 236 12.76 4.23 -8.54
C TYR A 236 13.49 5.57 -8.36
N TYR A 237 14.65 5.60 -7.69
CA TYR A 237 15.41 6.82 -7.54
C TYR A 237 15.80 7.44 -8.90
N SER A 238 16.28 6.62 -9.83
CA SER A 238 16.76 7.11 -11.14
C SER A 238 15.65 7.75 -11.96
N ASN A 239 14.42 7.24 -11.85
CA ASN A 239 13.27 7.66 -12.66
C ASN A 239 12.28 8.59 -11.93
N LEU A 240 12.50 8.91 -10.64
CA LEU A 240 11.67 9.87 -9.93
C LEU A 240 11.97 11.29 -10.43
N PRO A 241 11.05 11.96 -11.19
CA PRO A 241 11.34 13.27 -11.79
C PRO A 241 11.58 14.36 -10.75
N MET A 242 10.96 14.22 -9.58
CA MET A 242 10.96 15.19 -8.49
C MET A 242 12.15 15.03 -7.52
N LYS A 243 13.11 14.15 -7.81
CA LYS A 243 14.32 13.94 -6.97
C LYS A 243 15.30 15.12 -6.98
N LYS A 244 15.03 16.19 -7.70
CA LYS A 244 15.92 17.33 -7.82
C LYS A 244 16.25 17.92 -6.44
N GLY A 245 17.53 17.81 -6.04
CA GLY A 245 18.00 18.21 -4.73
C GLY A 245 18.07 17.09 -3.68
N ILE A 246 17.56 15.90 -3.97
CA ILE A 246 17.68 14.72 -3.10
C ILE A 246 18.90 13.91 -3.57
N ARG A 247 19.95 13.85 -2.76
CA ARG A 247 21.12 13.02 -3.07
C ARG A 247 20.81 11.55 -2.88
N TYR A 248 21.44 10.66 -3.67
CA TYR A 248 21.20 9.21 -3.58
C TYR A 248 21.47 8.65 -2.17
N GLU A 249 22.53 9.12 -1.51
CA GLU A 249 22.85 8.69 -0.13
C GLU A 249 21.76 9.10 0.88
N GLU A 250 21.18 10.28 0.75
CA GLU A 250 20.08 10.76 1.60
C GLU A 250 18.81 9.96 1.35
N TYR A 251 18.52 9.70 0.08
CA TYR A 251 17.43 8.82 -0.33
C TYR A 251 17.58 7.42 0.30
N ARG A 252 18.79 6.82 0.21
CA ARG A 252 19.04 5.49 0.76
C ARG A 252 18.86 5.46 2.28
N LYS A 253 19.43 6.44 3.00
CA LYS A 253 19.26 6.55 4.46
C LYS A 253 17.79 6.69 4.87
N ALA A 254 17.05 7.50 4.14
CA ALA A 254 15.61 7.68 4.40
C ALA A 254 14.84 6.40 4.08
N LEU A 255 15.10 5.73 2.95
CA LEU A 255 14.46 4.47 2.59
C LEU A 255 14.76 3.36 3.63
N ASP A 256 15.98 3.28 4.14
CA ASP A 256 16.34 2.32 5.19
C ASP A 256 15.51 2.53 6.47
N ALA A 257 15.20 3.79 6.81
CA ALA A 257 14.31 4.07 7.94
C ALA A 257 12.85 3.65 7.67
N PHE A 258 12.35 3.79 6.44
CA PHE A 258 11.01 3.32 6.07
C PHE A 258 10.94 1.78 5.98
N LEU A 259 11.99 1.11 5.54
CA LEU A 259 12.07 -0.36 5.58
C LEU A 259 12.09 -0.86 7.03
N LEU A 260 12.82 -0.20 7.92
CA LEU A 260 12.78 -0.50 9.35
C LEU A 260 11.35 -0.38 9.90
N TYR A 261 10.62 0.68 9.53
CA TYR A 261 9.22 0.84 9.92
C TYR A 261 8.38 -0.37 9.52
N GLU A 262 8.50 -0.87 8.30
CA GLU A 262 7.75 -2.03 7.81
C GLU A 262 8.05 -3.30 8.63
N TYR A 263 9.30 -3.53 9.01
CA TYR A 263 9.65 -4.66 9.86
C TYR A 263 9.14 -4.48 11.31
N CYS A 264 9.26 -3.27 11.86
CA CYS A 264 8.78 -2.95 13.20
C CYS A 264 7.26 -3.06 13.32
N GLU A 265 6.49 -2.86 12.25
CA GLU A 265 5.04 -3.03 12.28
C GLU A 265 4.63 -4.44 12.71
N TRP A 266 5.29 -5.47 12.18
CA TRP A 266 5.03 -6.86 12.56
C TRP A 266 5.54 -7.22 13.95
N VAL A 267 6.66 -6.64 14.37
CA VAL A 267 7.17 -6.79 15.76
C VAL A 267 6.16 -6.19 16.74
N MET A 268 5.69 -4.96 16.49
CA MET A 268 4.71 -4.31 17.33
C MET A 268 3.38 -5.08 17.39
N LEU A 269 2.91 -5.64 16.28
CA LEU A 269 1.69 -6.47 16.28
C LEU A 269 1.87 -7.72 17.16
N GLY A 270 3.01 -8.41 17.08
CA GLY A 270 3.31 -9.55 17.93
C GLY A 270 3.37 -9.17 19.42
N VAL A 271 3.93 -8.01 19.77
CA VAL A 271 3.92 -7.49 21.14
C VAL A 271 2.49 -7.19 21.60
N ARG A 272 1.72 -6.46 20.80
CA ARG A 272 0.36 -6.01 21.12
C ARG A 272 -0.61 -7.17 21.34
N TYR A 273 -0.52 -8.20 20.53
CA TYR A 273 -1.40 -9.39 20.59
C TYR A 273 -0.83 -10.53 21.44
N GLY A 274 0.34 -10.34 22.05
CA GLY A 274 0.98 -11.37 22.88
C GLY A 274 1.51 -12.57 22.11
N ASP A 275 1.77 -12.41 20.81
CA ASP A 275 2.17 -13.49 19.88
C ASP A 275 3.68 -13.48 19.59
N ARG A 276 4.49 -13.30 20.65
CA ARG A 276 5.96 -13.21 20.54
C ARG A 276 6.65 -14.53 20.17
N GLU A 277 5.97 -15.64 20.38
CA GLU A 277 6.47 -16.98 20.02
C GLU A 277 6.18 -17.36 18.56
N SER A 278 5.39 -16.57 17.85
CA SER A 278 5.05 -16.88 16.47
C SER A 278 6.29 -16.81 15.55
N PRO A 279 6.39 -17.70 14.56
CA PRO A 279 7.45 -17.62 13.56
C PRO A 279 7.52 -16.26 12.86
N ARG A 280 6.37 -15.64 12.65
CA ARG A 280 6.27 -14.30 12.03
C ARG A 280 6.94 -13.24 12.89
N TYR A 281 6.62 -13.18 14.19
CA TYR A 281 7.25 -12.23 15.11
C TYR A 281 8.78 -12.41 15.13
N GLN A 282 9.24 -13.65 15.36
CA GLN A 282 10.67 -13.96 15.45
C GLN A 282 11.42 -13.58 14.18
N ARG A 283 10.83 -13.86 13.04
CA ARG A 283 11.38 -13.47 11.74
C ARG A 283 11.52 -11.96 11.61
N TYR A 284 10.45 -11.20 11.84
CA TYR A 284 10.49 -9.74 11.67
C TYR A 284 11.36 -9.05 12.72
N LEU A 285 11.45 -9.60 13.94
CA LEU A 285 12.41 -9.14 14.94
C LEU A 285 13.84 -9.33 14.45
N SER A 286 14.18 -10.49 13.91
CA SER A 286 15.50 -10.75 13.32
C SER A 286 15.79 -9.80 12.16
N LEU A 287 14.86 -9.64 11.22
CA LEU A 287 15.01 -8.71 10.10
C LEU A 287 15.24 -7.26 10.56
N ALA A 288 14.49 -6.79 11.55
CA ALA A 288 14.63 -5.44 12.06
C ALA A 288 15.98 -5.24 12.76
N LEU A 289 16.44 -6.21 13.57
CA LEU A 289 17.73 -6.15 14.25
C LEU A 289 18.91 -6.23 13.27
N ASP A 290 18.84 -7.13 12.29
CA ASP A 290 19.87 -7.23 11.23
C ASP A 290 19.92 -5.95 10.40
N HIS A 291 18.76 -5.35 10.12
CA HIS A 291 18.67 -4.11 9.37
C HIS A 291 19.39 -2.95 10.09
N ILE A 292 19.16 -2.77 11.39
CA ILE A 292 19.87 -1.74 12.16
C ILE A 292 21.35 -2.00 12.31
N GLN A 293 21.80 -3.26 12.35
CA GLN A 293 23.21 -3.60 12.39
C GLN A 293 23.93 -3.29 11.07
N LYS A 294 23.33 -3.65 9.93
CA LYS A 294 23.90 -3.43 8.59
C LYS A 294 23.93 -1.95 8.21
N ASN A 295 22.88 -1.26 8.54
CA ASN A 295 22.71 0.15 8.22
C ASN A 295 23.07 1.03 9.41
N THR A 296 24.14 0.61 10.20
CA THR A 296 24.55 1.37 11.38
C THR A 296 24.29 2.84 11.10
N PHE A 297 23.25 3.41 11.72
CA PHE A 297 23.04 4.84 11.79
C PHE A 297 24.22 5.38 12.57
N LYS A 298 25.38 5.52 11.88
CA LYS A 298 26.58 6.12 12.45
C LYS A 298 26.16 7.55 12.77
N GLU A 299 25.86 7.79 14.04
CA GLU A 299 26.02 9.12 14.58
C GLU A 299 27.44 9.53 14.17
N GLU A 300 27.54 10.50 13.26
CA GLU A 300 28.78 11.20 13.06
C GLU A 300 29.17 11.76 14.44
N ASN A 301 30.10 11.10 15.10
CA ASN A 301 30.80 11.67 16.23
C ASN A 301 31.52 12.93 15.73
N LYS A 302 30.79 14.03 15.65
CA LYS A 302 31.35 15.38 15.63
C LYS A 302 31.74 15.76 17.05
N ASN A 303 32.59 14.96 17.67
CA ASN A 303 33.29 15.38 18.88
C ASN A 303 34.69 14.79 18.83
N GLY A 304 35.64 15.63 18.55
CA GLY A 304 37.04 15.32 18.80
C GLY A 304 37.98 15.80 17.71
N ASN A 305 38.34 17.04 17.73
CA ASN A 305 39.65 17.51 18.10
C ASN A 305 39.80 18.99 17.71
N GLU A 306 39.38 19.84 18.59
CA GLU A 306 40.09 21.10 18.82
C GLU A 306 41.10 20.80 19.93
N SER A 307 42.37 20.70 19.57
CA SER A 307 43.50 20.95 20.45
C SER A 307 44.67 21.39 19.61
#